data_f5d332dc5f046c2c31d956250674c545
#
_entry.id   f5d332dc5f046c2c31d956250674c545
#
_cell.length_a   1.000
_cell.length_b   1.000
_cell.length_c   1.000
_cell.angle_alpha   90.00
_cell.angle_beta   90.00
_cell.angle_gamma   90.00
#
_symmetry.space_group_name_H-M   'P 1'
#
loop_
_entity.id
_entity.type
_entity.pdbx_description
1 polymer ?
#
loop_
_entity_poly.entity_id
_entity_poly.type
_entity_poly.pdbx_seq_one_letter_code
_entity_poly.pdbx_strand_id
1 'polypeptide(L)'
;MAAKPTMLTAEGLKNLEEELAELQNVKRKEIAEKIKVARSYGDLSENSEYDDAKNEQAIMEARIATIEAILKTAVIIDESNTSTEHVHLTSVVTIEMIKTGKQYKYKIVGSGSNETNPREGKISDESPIGRALMDKRVGDVVEVETPGGVQAIKIIEISK
;
A
#
# COMPACT_ATOMS: atom_id res chain seq x y z
N MET A 1 11.71 2.44 18.95
CA MET A 1 10.81 3.37 18.26
C MET A 1 9.43 2.75 18.14
N ALA A 2 8.42 3.47 18.58
CA ALA A 2 7.05 3.04 18.34
C ALA A 2 6.75 3.10 16.84
N ALA A 3 6.23 2.02 16.27
CA ALA A 3 5.82 2.01 14.87
C ALA A 3 4.65 2.99 14.68
N LYS A 4 4.71 3.79 13.62
CA LYS A 4 3.62 4.69 13.27
C LYS A 4 2.38 3.87 12.93
N PRO A 5 1.19 4.13 13.51
CA PRO A 5 -0.01 3.38 13.19
C PRO A 5 -0.33 3.50 11.69
N THR A 6 -0.70 2.38 11.08
CA THR A 6 -1.17 2.37 9.69
C THR A 6 -2.67 2.64 9.70
N MET A 7 -3.09 3.62 8.92
CA MET A 7 -4.50 3.94 8.78
C MET A 7 -5.08 3.11 7.64
N LEU A 8 -6.16 2.40 7.91
CA LEU A 8 -6.81 1.49 6.97
C LEU A 8 -8.31 1.78 6.86
N THR A 9 -8.84 1.57 5.65
CA THR A 9 -10.28 1.47 5.45
C THR A 9 -10.76 0.08 5.92
N ALA A 10 -12.05 -0.10 6.12
CA ALA A 10 -12.63 -1.41 6.45
C ALA A 10 -12.32 -2.43 5.35
N GLU A 11 -12.39 -2.02 4.08
CA GLU A 11 -12.03 -2.86 2.94
C GLU A 11 -10.55 -3.23 2.95
N GLY A 12 -9.66 -2.27 3.21
CA GLY A 12 -8.23 -2.51 3.31
C GLY A 12 -7.88 -3.48 4.43
N LEU A 13 -8.53 -3.36 5.57
CA LEU A 13 -8.38 -4.30 6.68
C LEU A 13 -8.79 -5.71 6.27
N LYS A 14 -9.96 -5.85 5.65
CA LYS A 14 -10.46 -7.14 5.18
C LYS A 14 -9.49 -7.78 4.19
N ASN A 15 -8.98 -7.01 3.23
CA ASN A 15 -8.04 -7.51 2.23
C ASN A 15 -6.74 -8.02 2.88
N LEU A 16 -6.22 -7.33 3.88
CA LEU A 16 -5.03 -7.77 4.61
C LEU A 16 -5.28 -9.03 5.43
N GLU A 17 -6.45 -9.13 6.09
CA GLU A 17 -6.83 -10.33 6.83
C GLU A 17 -6.97 -11.54 5.92
N GLU A 18 -7.56 -11.37 4.74
CA GLU A 18 -7.70 -12.44 3.74
C GLU A 18 -6.34 -12.86 3.19
N GLU A 19 -5.45 -11.90 2.88
CA GLU A 19 -4.09 -12.19 2.45
C GLU A 19 -3.33 -12.97 3.51
N LEU A 20 -3.41 -12.54 4.77
CA LEU A 20 -2.75 -13.21 5.89
C LEU A 20 -3.25 -14.65 6.04
N ALA A 21 -4.57 -14.86 5.98
CA ALA A 21 -5.15 -16.20 6.08
C ALA A 21 -4.67 -17.10 4.94
N GLU A 22 -4.61 -16.60 3.72
CA GLU A 22 -4.10 -17.38 2.58
C GLU A 22 -2.62 -17.73 2.75
N LEU A 23 -1.79 -16.78 3.16
CA LEU A 23 -0.38 -17.03 3.39
C LEU A 23 -0.15 -18.09 4.48
N GLN A 24 -0.88 -18.00 5.59
CA GLN A 24 -0.74 -18.93 6.70
C GLN A 24 -1.32 -20.32 6.43
N ASN A 25 -2.47 -20.39 5.75
CA ASN A 25 -3.21 -21.64 5.58
C ASN A 25 -2.91 -22.36 4.26
N VAL A 26 -2.57 -21.62 3.21
CA VAL A 26 -2.35 -22.19 1.87
C VAL A 26 -0.87 -22.15 1.49
N LYS A 27 -0.28 -20.97 1.45
CA LYS A 27 1.11 -20.78 0.99
C LYS A 27 2.14 -21.49 1.86
N ARG A 28 2.00 -21.46 3.17
CA ARG A 28 2.90 -22.20 4.06
C ARG A 28 2.93 -23.70 3.73
N LYS A 29 1.75 -24.28 3.49
CA LYS A 29 1.65 -25.70 3.14
C LYS A 29 2.26 -26.00 1.79
N GLU A 30 1.99 -25.17 0.78
CA GLU A 30 2.56 -25.33 -0.55
C GLU A 30 4.09 -25.26 -0.52
N ILE A 31 4.66 -24.30 0.19
CA ILE A 31 6.11 -24.12 0.28
C ILE A 31 6.74 -25.25 1.12
N ALA A 32 6.08 -25.67 2.20
CA ALA A 32 6.55 -26.81 2.98
C ALA A 32 6.64 -28.08 2.12
N GLU A 33 5.67 -28.30 1.24
CA GLU A 33 5.69 -29.44 0.31
C GLU A 33 6.81 -29.29 -0.73
N LYS A 34 7.02 -28.07 -1.26
CA LYS A 34 8.15 -27.80 -2.18
C LYS A 34 9.48 -28.10 -1.51
N ILE A 35 9.68 -27.73 -0.26
CA ILE A 35 10.91 -28.01 0.50
C ILE A 35 11.07 -29.49 0.70
N LYS A 36 10.01 -30.20 1.06
CA LYS A 36 10.02 -31.64 1.25
C LYS A 36 10.41 -32.38 -0.03
N VAL A 37 9.82 -31.98 -1.16
CA VAL A 37 10.13 -32.56 -2.47
C VAL A 37 11.58 -32.28 -2.86
N ALA A 38 12.04 -31.03 -2.68
CA ALA A 38 13.43 -30.66 -2.98
C ALA A 38 14.43 -31.44 -2.16
N ARG A 39 14.12 -31.70 -0.88
CA ARG A 39 14.97 -32.53 -0.01
C ARG A 39 15.06 -33.97 -0.50
N SER A 40 14.02 -34.49 -1.15
CA SER A 40 13.98 -35.83 -1.64
C SER A 40 14.99 -36.10 -2.78
N TYR A 41 15.48 -35.04 -3.43
CA TYR A 41 16.46 -35.16 -4.53
C TYR A 41 17.90 -35.34 -4.05
N GLY A 42 18.16 -35.28 -2.74
CA GLY A 42 19.46 -35.61 -2.16
C GLY A 42 20.30 -34.41 -1.75
N ASP A 43 21.43 -34.17 -2.45
CA ASP A 43 22.39 -33.14 -2.02
C ASP A 43 21.83 -31.75 -2.00
N LEU A 44 21.65 -31.16 -0.79
CA LEU A 44 21.09 -29.84 -0.57
C LEU A 44 22.08 -28.73 -0.92
N SER A 45 23.35 -28.97 -0.96
CA SER A 45 24.37 -27.95 -1.24
C SER A 45 24.37 -27.51 -2.71
N GLU A 46 23.89 -28.37 -3.62
CA GLU A 46 23.79 -28.08 -5.05
C GLU A 46 22.35 -28.10 -5.57
N ASN A 47 21.40 -28.14 -4.67
CA ASN A 47 19.98 -28.25 -5.03
C ASN A 47 19.35 -26.86 -5.18
N SER A 48 19.28 -26.36 -6.42
CA SER A 48 18.68 -25.05 -6.72
C SER A 48 17.19 -24.99 -6.38
N GLU A 49 16.47 -26.09 -6.50
CA GLU A 49 15.03 -26.15 -6.14
C GLU A 49 14.84 -25.96 -4.64
N TYR A 50 15.74 -26.53 -3.83
CA TYR A 50 15.72 -26.32 -2.39
C TYR A 50 16.00 -24.84 -2.03
N ASP A 51 17.02 -24.26 -2.65
CA ASP A 51 17.36 -22.84 -2.42
C ASP A 51 16.21 -21.92 -2.83
N ASP A 52 15.57 -22.17 -3.97
CA ASP A 52 14.42 -21.39 -4.44
C ASP A 52 13.24 -21.50 -3.47
N ALA A 53 12.96 -22.71 -2.99
CA ALA A 53 11.88 -22.94 -2.03
C ALA A 53 12.16 -22.25 -0.69
N LYS A 54 13.40 -22.24 -0.23
CA LYS A 54 13.80 -21.53 0.99
C LYS A 54 13.70 -20.00 0.81
N ASN A 55 14.03 -19.50 -0.37
CA ASN A 55 13.86 -18.08 -0.68
C ASN A 55 12.37 -17.68 -0.71
N GLU A 56 11.52 -18.49 -1.33
CA GLU A 56 10.07 -18.27 -1.31
C GLU A 56 9.54 -18.26 0.13
N GLN A 57 10.02 -19.16 0.96
CA GLN A 57 9.64 -19.23 2.37
C GLN A 57 10.02 -17.95 3.11
N ALA A 58 11.24 -17.45 2.90
CA ALA A 58 11.71 -16.22 3.54
C ALA A 58 10.86 -15.02 3.14
N ILE A 59 10.54 -14.87 1.86
CA ILE A 59 9.70 -13.80 1.34
C ILE A 59 8.29 -13.87 1.94
N MET A 60 7.70 -15.07 1.96
CA MET A 60 6.37 -15.30 2.53
C MET A 60 6.33 -14.98 4.02
N GLU A 61 7.28 -15.46 4.80
CA GLU A 61 7.33 -15.20 6.25
C GLU A 61 7.56 -13.72 6.55
N ALA A 62 8.37 -13.03 5.76
CA ALA A 62 8.56 -11.59 5.88
C ALA A 62 7.24 -10.84 5.60
N ARG A 63 6.47 -11.26 4.59
CA ARG A 63 5.17 -10.66 4.29
C ARG A 63 4.16 -10.90 5.42
N ILE A 64 4.11 -12.11 5.96
CA ILE A 64 3.27 -12.45 7.12
C ILE A 64 3.61 -11.53 8.30
N ALA A 65 4.89 -11.38 8.63
CA ALA A 65 5.32 -10.53 9.72
C ALA A 65 4.91 -9.06 9.49
N THR A 66 5.04 -8.57 8.27
CA THR A 66 4.63 -7.22 7.90
C THR A 66 3.14 -7.01 8.10
N ILE A 67 2.29 -7.94 7.60
CA ILE A 67 0.85 -7.86 7.76
C ILE A 67 0.45 -7.92 9.24
N GLU A 68 1.02 -8.84 10.00
CA GLU A 68 0.75 -8.96 11.43
C GLU A 68 1.10 -7.67 12.18
N ALA A 69 2.23 -7.03 11.85
CA ALA A 69 2.62 -5.77 12.44
C ALA A 69 1.64 -4.63 12.09
N ILE A 70 1.17 -4.57 10.84
CA ILE A 70 0.18 -3.60 10.40
C ILE A 70 -1.13 -3.80 11.16
N LEU A 71 -1.65 -5.03 11.22
CA LEU A 71 -2.90 -5.34 11.89
C LEU A 71 -2.86 -5.06 13.40
N LYS A 72 -1.69 -5.21 14.00
CA LYS A 72 -1.51 -4.95 15.44
C LYS A 72 -1.72 -3.48 15.81
N THR A 73 -1.36 -2.57 14.92
CA THR A 73 -1.40 -1.12 15.18
C THR A 73 -2.37 -0.37 14.27
N ALA A 74 -3.13 -1.08 13.42
CA ALA A 74 -4.01 -0.44 12.44
C ALA A 74 -5.14 0.35 13.12
N VAL A 75 -5.41 1.51 12.54
CA VAL A 75 -6.54 2.36 12.91
C VAL A 75 -7.53 2.36 11.75
N ILE A 76 -8.79 1.98 12.04
CA ILE A 76 -9.82 1.91 11.02
C ILE A 76 -10.44 3.29 10.82
N ILE A 77 -10.54 3.71 9.57
CA ILE A 77 -11.14 4.98 9.19
C ILE A 77 -12.58 4.73 8.79
N ASP A 78 -13.48 5.48 9.41
CA ASP A 78 -14.89 5.47 9.04
C ASP A 78 -15.12 6.38 7.84
N GLU A 79 -15.29 5.78 6.67
CA GLU A 79 -15.52 6.50 5.42
C GLU A 79 -16.82 7.31 5.44
N SER A 80 -17.80 6.95 6.29
CA SER A 80 -19.06 7.65 6.38
C SER A 80 -18.95 9.03 7.03
N ASN A 81 -17.92 9.25 7.82
CA ASN A 81 -17.68 10.51 8.54
C ASN A 81 -16.64 11.41 7.88
N THR A 82 -16.20 11.08 6.67
CA THR A 82 -15.18 11.87 5.99
C THR A 82 -15.73 13.17 5.44
N SER A 83 -15.02 14.26 5.73
CA SER A 83 -15.31 15.60 5.24
C SER A 83 -14.73 15.82 3.85
N THR A 84 -15.31 16.71 3.06
CA THR A 84 -14.73 17.19 1.81
C THR A 84 -14.03 18.54 1.95
N GLU A 85 -13.89 19.04 3.18
CA GLU A 85 -13.20 20.32 3.44
C GLU A 85 -11.68 20.18 3.31
N HIS A 86 -11.12 19.04 3.73
CA HIS A 86 -9.70 18.78 3.69
C HIS A 86 -9.44 17.43 3.01
N VAL A 87 -8.28 17.31 2.41
CA VAL A 87 -7.82 16.01 1.89
C VAL A 87 -7.45 15.11 3.07
N HIS A 88 -8.00 13.92 3.10
CA HIS A 88 -7.69 12.90 4.09
C HIS A 88 -7.68 11.53 3.43
N LEU A 89 -7.38 10.50 4.20
CA LEU A 89 -7.40 9.15 3.67
C LEU A 89 -8.79 8.83 3.11
N THR A 90 -8.85 8.16 1.98
CA THR A 90 -10.04 7.85 1.17
C THR A 90 -10.59 9.00 0.32
N SER A 91 -10.11 10.23 0.49
CA SER A 91 -10.52 11.34 -0.37
C SER A 91 -10.17 11.09 -1.83
N VAL A 92 -11.09 11.50 -2.72
CA VAL A 92 -10.82 11.57 -4.15
C VAL A 92 -10.53 13.04 -4.47
N VAL A 93 -9.32 13.31 -4.94
CA VAL A 93 -8.83 14.67 -5.16
C VAL A 93 -8.60 14.89 -6.65
N THR A 94 -9.21 15.94 -7.20
CA THR A 94 -8.91 16.40 -8.55
C THR A 94 -7.87 17.51 -8.45
N ILE A 95 -6.75 17.32 -9.13
CA ILE A 95 -5.63 18.25 -9.13
C ILE A 95 -5.37 18.79 -10.53
N GLU A 96 -4.78 19.97 -10.61
CA GLU A 96 -4.32 20.58 -11.86
C GLU A 96 -2.81 20.83 -11.76
N MET A 97 -2.08 20.32 -12.74
CA MET A 97 -0.66 20.64 -12.89
C MET A 97 -0.57 22.05 -13.45
N ILE A 98 -0.14 23.00 -12.66
CA ILE A 98 -0.13 24.43 -13.03
C ILE A 98 0.68 24.67 -14.31
N LYS A 99 1.81 24.01 -14.45
CA LYS A 99 2.71 24.20 -15.60
C LYS A 99 2.09 23.78 -16.93
N THR A 100 1.29 22.70 -16.95
CA THR A 100 0.73 22.12 -18.19
C THR A 100 -0.77 22.32 -18.33
N GLY A 101 -1.46 22.70 -17.26
CA GLY A 101 -2.92 22.82 -17.23
C GLY A 101 -3.65 21.48 -17.24
N LYS A 102 -2.94 20.35 -17.16
CA LYS A 102 -3.55 19.04 -17.15
C LYS A 102 -4.14 18.71 -15.78
N GLN A 103 -5.31 18.09 -15.78
CA GLN A 103 -5.99 17.66 -14.57
C GLN A 103 -5.89 16.15 -14.38
N TYR A 104 -5.74 15.73 -13.14
CA TYR A 104 -5.68 14.33 -12.75
C TYR A 104 -6.57 14.10 -11.54
N LYS A 105 -7.13 12.91 -11.43
CA LYS A 105 -7.98 12.52 -10.31
C LYS A 105 -7.28 11.39 -9.56
N TYR A 106 -7.07 11.59 -8.25
CA TYR A 106 -6.41 10.61 -7.39
C TYR A 106 -7.26 10.27 -6.18
N LYS A 107 -7.27 8.99 -5.82
CA LYS A 107 -7.81 8.54 -4.54
C LYS A 107 -6.65 8.26 -3.60
N ILE A 108 -6.71 8.82 -2.39
CA ILE A 108 -5.68 8.60 -1.37
C ILE A 108 -6.01 7.31 -0.61
N VAL A 109 -5.10 6.34 -0.65
CA VAL A 109 -5.26 5.05 0.04
C VAL A 109 -4.16 4.87 1.08
N GLY A 110 -4.37 3.98 2.04
CA GLY A 110 -3.38 3.71 3.08
C GLY A 110 -2.16 3.00 2.54
N SER A 111 -0.98 3.39 2.99
CA SER A 111 0.30 2.82 2.55
C SER A 111 0.46 1.33 2.88
N GLY A 112 -0.23 0.85 3.92
CA GLY A 112 -0.18 -0.56 4.32
C GLY A 112 -1.17 -1.45 3.59
N SER A 113 -2.12 -0.87 2.84
CA SER A 113 -3.12 -1.63 2.11
C SER A 113 -2.61 -2.05 0.73
N ASN A 114 -3.23 -3.08 0.16
CA ASN A 114 -2.94 -3.51 -1.21
C ASN A 114 -3.73 -2.72 -2.26
N GLU A 115 -4.31 -1.61 -1.88
CA GLU A 115 -5.19 -0.80 -2.73
C GLU A 115 -4.43 0.16 -3.65
N THR A 116 -3.14 0.40 -3.40
CA THR A 116 -2.34 1.32 -4.21
C THR A 116 -2.25 0.83 -5.65
N ASN A 117 -2.73 1.66 -6.58
CA ASN A 117 -2.66 1.37 -8.01
C ASN A 117 -2.56 2.70 -8.78
N PRO A 118 -1.33 3.16 -9.08
CA PRO A 118 -1.14 4.44 -9.78
C PRO A 118 -1.85 4.52 -11.13
N ARG A 119 -2.04 3.40 -11.83
CA ARG A 119 -2.73 3.36 -13.12
C ARG A 119 -4.22 3.69 -12.99
N GLU A 120 -4.82 3.35 -11.86
CA GLU A 120 -6.22 3.66 -11.56
C GLU A 120 -6.37 4.95 -10.75
N GLY A 121 -5.27 5.66 -10.51
CA GLY A 121 -5.27 6.88 -9.73
C GLY A 121 -5.34 6.66 -8.22
N LYS A 122 -5.05 5.46 -7.74
CA LYS A 122 -5.00 5.15 -6.30
C LYS A 122 -3.56 5.31 -5.82
N ILE A 123 -3.30 6.36 -5.06
CA ILE A 123 -1.98 6.69 -4.54
C ILE A 123 -1.93 6.60 -3.02
N SER A 124 -0.76 6.22 -2.51
CA SER A 124 -0.54 6.14 -1.07
C SER A 124 -0.46 7.55 -0.44
N ASP A 125 -0.96 7.66 0.78
CA ASP A 125 -0.79 8.86 1.62
C ASP A 125 0.69 9.16 1.91
N GLU A 126 1.56 8.18 1.79
CA GLU A 126 3.01 8.34 1.95
C GLU A 126 3.75 8.62 0.63
N SER A 127 3.06 8.53 -0.52
CA SER A 127 3.66 8.91 -1.81
C SER A 127 3.95 10.42 -1.83
N PRO A 128 4.90 10.90 -2.68
CA PRO A 128 5.20 12.33 -2.75
C PRO A 128 3.98 13.20 -2.99
N ILE A 129 3.11 12.83 -3.93
CA ILE A 129 1.87 13.56 -4.23
C ILE A 129 0.88 13.43 -3.07
N GLY A 130 0.64 12.21 -2.57
CA GLY A 130 -0.28 11.97 -1.47
C GLY A 130 0.11 12.74 -0.21
N ARG A 131 1.39 12.71 0.14
CA ARG A 131 1.91 13.45 1.30
C ARG A 131 1.72 14.96 1.16
N ALA A 132 1.92 15.50 -0.03
CA ALA A 132 1.76 16.93 -0.30
C ALA A 132 0.29 17.35 -0.25
N LEU A 133 -0.64 16.47 -0.63
CA LEU A 133 -2.07 16.76 -0.66
C LEU A 133 -2.76 16.62 0.71
N MET A 134 -2.23 15.79 1.60
CA MET A 134 -2.87 15.54 2.91
C MET A 134 -3.10 16.84 3.69
N ASP A 135 -4.30 16.95 4.28
CA ASP A 135 -4.74 18.10 5.08
C ASP A 135 -4.89 19.42 4.30
N LYS A 136 -4.80 19.39 2.97
CA LYS A 136 -4.99 20.56 2.12
C LYS A 136 -6.45 20.74 1.73
N ARG A 137 -6.77 21.94 1.29
CA ARG A 137 -8.14 22.36 0.90
C ARG A 137 -8.22 22.66 -0.59
N VAL A 138 -9.46 22.70 -1.09
CA VAL A 138 -9.73 23.17 -2.45
C VAL A 138 -9.17 24.59 -2.63
N GLY A 139 -8.44 24.79 -3.73
CA GLY A 139 -7.80 26.06 -4.03
C GLY A 139 -6.37 26.18 -3.54
N ASP A 140 -5.92 25.28 -2.67
CA ASP A 140 -4.52 25.28 -2.21
C ASP A 140 -3.59 24.86 -3.34
N VAL A 141 -2.42 25.50 -3.37
CA VAL A 141 -1.33 25.16 -4.29
C VAL A 141 -0.20 24.54 -3.48
N VAL A 142 0.23 23.37 -3.88
CA VAL A 142 1.33 22.64 -3.21
C VAL A 142 2.44 22.33 -4.20
N GLU A 143 3.67 22.24 -3.71
CA GLU A 143 4.82 21.85 -4.50
C GLU A 143 5.17 20.39 -4.20
N VAL A 144 5.43 19.63 -5.26
CA VAL A 144 5.80 18.21 -5.17
C VAL A 144 7.11 18.00 -5.89
N GLU A 145 8.06 17.37 -5.21
CA GLU A 145 9.31 16.95 -5.83
C GLU A 145 9.08 15.67 -6.63
N THR A 146 9.42 15.71 -7.91
CA THR A 146 9.34 14.57 -8.82
C THR A 146 10.71 14.33 -9.46
N PRO A 147 10.95 13.16 -10.09
CA PRO A 147 12.20 12.95 -10.83
C PRO A 147 12.47 13.99 -11.91
N GLY A 148 11.43 14.63 -12.45
CA GLY A 148 11.53 15.72 -13.42
C GLY A 148 11.68 17.10 -12.83
N GLY A 149 11.79 17.23 -11.50
CA GLY A 149 11.88 18.49 -10.78
C GLY A 149 10.67 18.81 -9.92
N VAL A 150 10.62 20.02 -9.37
CA VAL A 150 9.50 20.47 -8.53
C VAL A 150 8.31 20.84 -9.42
N GLN A 151 7.14 20.29 -9.10
CA GLN A 151 5.88 20.58 -9.80
C GLN A 151 4.90 21.27 -8.86
N ALA A 152 4.29 22.35 -9.31
CA ALA A 152 3.22 23.02 -8.58
C ALA A 152 1.88 22.41 -8.98
N ILE A 153 1.07 22.07 -7.97
CA ILE A 153 -0.21 21.39 -8.14
C ILE A 153 -1.28 22.20 -7.39
N LYS A 154 -2.39 22.43 -8.06
CA LYS A 154 -3.56 23.10 -7.44
C LYS A 154 -4.67 22.10 -7.19
N ILE A 155 -5.26 22.12 -6.02
CA ILE A 155 -6.41 21.28 -5.68
C ILE A 155 -7.67 21.92 -6.23
N ILE A 156 -8.35 21.23 -7.15
CA ILE A 156 -9.54 21.72 -7.84
C ILE A 156 -10.81 21.27 -7.12
N GLU A 157 -10.84 19.99 -6.71
CA GLU A 157 -12.03 19.41 -6.08
C GLU A 157 -11.61 18.30 -5.12
N ILE A 158 -12.35 18.18 -4.03
CA ILE A 158 -12.23 17.07 -3.07
C ILE A 158 -13.60 16.41 -2.98
N SER A 159 -13.64 15.09 -3.20
CA SER A 159 -14.85 14.29 -3.08
C SER A 159 -14.61 13.04 -2.24
N LYS A 160 -15.69 12.33 -1.92
CA LYS A 160 -15.59 11.08 -1.15
C LYS A 160 -15.28 9.88 -2.03
#